data_15137077cb2757deeffc91dad87be022
#
_entry.id   15137077cb2757deeffc91dad87be022
#
_cell.length_a   1.000
_cell.length_b   1.000
_cell.length_c   1.000
_cell.angle_alpha   90.00
_cell.angle_beta   90.00
_cell.angle_gamma   90.00
#
_symmetry.space_group_name_H-M   'P 1'
#
loop_
_entity.id
_entity.type
_entity.pdbx_description
1 polymer ?
#
loop_
_entity_poly.entity_id
_entity_poly.type
_entity_poly.pdbx_seq_one_letter_code
_entity_poly.pdbx_strand_id
1 'polypeptide(L)'
;MHLYILILSFFVYCPYLFGENYSISLWSIPVANVELTKKPGEIHFDTKSIGLINFIWPHKNSYSTIYNTENFGLRKYSKNIEQGDFNQELTWEYNIEDSALVFDDIKTTTIDSIQTIFTLLARVSFESYDYLDTKWFPVDHESCGYKGRFLWSDTVRVSALNKEILCDHYRLDLIKVDKEKCNMENSDYFMENIVDDNSVRQIWVEKNNNKRIIKASVKVYGFPLEAIIVNE
;
A
#
# COMPACT_ATOMS: atom_id res chain seq x y z
N MET A 1 -12.51 -47.08 -38.59
CA MET A 1 -11.52 -46.81 -37.52
C MET A 1 -11.39 -45.29 -37.41
N HIS A 2 -12.15 -44.68 -36.50
CA HIS A 2 -12.22 -43.23 -36.34
C HIS A 2 -11.27 -42.81 -35.22
N LEU A 3 -10.26 -42.05 -35.59
CA LEU A 3 -9.26 -41.49 -34.66
C LEU A 3 -9.86 -40.24 -34.06
N TYR A 4 -10.26 -40.29 -32.78
CA TYR A 4 -10.66 -39.09 -32.01
C TYR A 4 -9.40 -38.39 -31.54
N ILE A 5 -9.12 -37.21 -32.10
CA ILE A 5 -8.08 -36.30 -31.64
C ILE A 5 -8.67 -35.55 -30.43
N LEU A 6 -8.22 -35.90 -29.25
CA LEU A 6 -8.55 -35.23 -28.00
C LEU A 6 -7.66 -33.96 -27.88
N ILE A 7 -8.20 -32.82 -28.26
CA ILE A 7 -7.53 -31.53 -28.07
C ILE A 7 -7.70 -31.19 -26.59
N LEU A 8 -6.66 -31.48 -25.79
CA LEU A 8 -6.55 -30.96 -24.42
C LEU A 8 -6.17 -29.48 -24.53
N SER A 9 -7.18 -28.59 -24.39
CA SER A 9 -6.95 -27.17 -24.22
C SER A 9 -6.40 -26.93 -22.78
N PHE A 10 -5.09 -26.82 -22.70
CA PHE A 10 -4.42 -26.27 -21.52
C PHE A 10 -4.83 -24.77 -21.40
N PHE A 11 -5.82 -24.49 -20.59
CA PHE A 11 -6.01 -23.13 -20.10
C PHE A 11 -4.80 -22.80 -19.22
N VAL A 12 -3.81 -22.15 -19.81
CA VAL A 12 -2.76 -21.48 -19.06
C VAL A 12 -3.46 -20.37 -18.29
N TYR A 13 -3.70 -20.58 -17.01
CA TYR A 13 -4.09 -19.53 -16.09
C TYR A 13 -2.88 -18.57 -16.00
N CYS A 14 -2.87 -17.57 -16.87
CA CYS A 14 -1.96 -16.46 -16.74
C CYS A 14 -2.53 -15.61 -15.58
N PRO A 15 -1.86 -15.54 -14.42
CA PRO A 15 -2.29 -14.63 -13.38
C PRO A 15 -2.21 -13.24 -13.99
N TYR A 16 -3.37 -12.59 -14.20
CA TYR A 16 -3.41 -11.23 -14.69
C TYR A 16 -2.64 -10.34 -13.71
N LEU A 17 -1.50 -9.86 -14.18
CA LEU A 17 -0.75 -8.81 -13.50
C LEU A 17 -1.51 -7.51 -13.79
N PHE A 18 -2.23 -6.98 -12.80
CA PHE A 18 -2.87 -5.69 -12.93
C PHE A 18 -1.88 -4.62 -12.47
N GLY A 19 -1.34 -3.86 -13.43
CA GLY A 19 -0.62 -2.64 -13.16
C GLY A 19 -1.59 -1.46 -13.13
N GLU A 20 -1.60 -0.70 -12.06
CA GLU A 20 -2.38 0.55 -11.93
C GLU A 20 -1.39 1.70 -11.82
N ASN A 21 -1.60 2.76 -12.61
CA ASN A 21 -0.72 3.93 -12.56
C ASN A 21 -1.46 5.09 -11.91
N TYR A 22 -0.73 5.81 -11.04
CA TYR A 22 -1.25 6.97 -10.32
C TYR A 22 -0.37 8.18 -10.58
N SER A 23 -1.01 9.35 -10.64
CA SER A 23 -0.31 10.62 -10.54
C SER A 23 -0.46 11.17 -9.13
N ILE A 24 0.66 11.47 -8.48
CA ILE A 24 0.67 12.19 -7.19
C ILE A 24 0.79 13.67 -7.49
N SER A 25 -0.10 14.46 -6.89
CA SER A 25 -0.09 15.91 -6.99
C SER A 25 -0.09 16.58 -5.63
N LEU A 26 0.58 17.74 -5.58
CA LEU A 26 0.55 18.70 -4.50
C LEU A 26 -0.12 19.97 -5.03
N TRP A 27 -1.26 20.39 -4.43
CA TRP A 27 -2.08 21.50 -4.94
C TRP A 27 -2.42 21.40 -6.43
N SER A 28 -2.78 20.20 -6.89
CA SER A 28 -3.09 19.89 -8.29
C SER A 28 -1.88 20.00 -9.24
N ILE A 29 -0.67 20.21 -8.74
CA ILE A 29 0.56 20.17 -9.54
C ILE A 29 1.14 18.76 -9.47
N PRO A 30 1.26 18.02 -10.58
CA PRO A 30 1.85 16.70 -10.57
C PRO A 30 3.33 16.75 -10.11
N VAL A 31 3.66 15.93 -9.12
CA VAL A 31 5.00 15.87 -8.49
C VAL A 31 5.67 14.52 -8.60
N ALA A 32 4.88 13.43 -8.68
CA ALA A 32 5.39 12.07 -8.84
C ALA A 32 4.38 11.17 -9.58
N ASN A 33 4.88 10.08 -10.13
CA ASN A 33 4.09 8.96 -10.62
C ASN A 33 4.29 7.75 -9.71
N VAL A 34 3.26 6.91 -9.60
CA VAL A 34 3.30 5.63 -8.91
C VAL A 34 2.81 4.55 -9.84
N GLU A 35 3.53 3.46 -9.92
CA GLU A 35 3.08 2.20 -10.50
C GLU A 35 2.77 1.23 -9.37
N LEU A 36 1.54 0.76 -9.31
CA LEU A 36 1.07 -0.24 -8.36
C LEU A 36 0.81 -1.55 -9.08
N THR A 37 1.54 -2.59 -8.70
CA THR A 37 1.31 -3.95 -9.18
C THR A 37 0.76 -4.81 -8.05
N LYS A 38 -0.36 -5.50 -8.31
CA LYS A 38 -1.00 -6.40 -7.36
C LYS A 38 -1.16 -7.79 -7.93
N LYS A 39 -0.82 -8.79 -7.15
CA LYS A 39 -1.18 -10.20 -7.36
C LYS A 39 -1.55 -10.84 -6.03
N PRO A 40 -2.25 -11.99 -6.01
CA PRO A 40 -2.59 -12.64 -4.75
C PRO A 40 -1.35 -12.86 -3.86
N GLY A 41 -1.37 -12.30 -2.64
CA GLY A 41 -0.29 -12.42 -1.67
C GLY A 41 0.91 -11.49 -1.91
N GLU A 42 0.85 -10.59 -2.89
CA GLU A 42 1.93 -9.64 -3.14
C GLU A 42 1.39 -8.30 -3.63
N ILE A 43 2.00 -7.22 -3.16
CA ILE A 43 1.74 -5.84 -3.59
C ILE A 43 3.07 -5.11 -3.75
N HIS A 44 3.21 -4.36 -4.84
CA HIS A 44 4.43 -3.65 -5.18
C HIS A 44 4.12 -2.24 -5.64
N PHE A 45 4.88 -1.27 -5.14
CA PHE A 45 4.78 0.15 -5.49
C PHE A 45 6.13 0.66 -5.97
N ASP A 46 6.17 1.21 -7.17
CA ASP A 46 7.27 2.00 -7.68
C ASP A 46 6.86 3.46 -7.77
N THR A 47 7.64 4.34 -7.16
CA THR A 47 7.38 5.78 -7.19
C THR A 47 8.54 6.52 -7.81
N LYS A 48 8.25 7.55 -8.61
CA LYS A 48 9.26 8.37 -9.25
C LYS A 48 8.81 9.83 -9.32
N SER A 49 9.68 10.76 -8.89
CA SER A 49 9.46 12.18 -9.05
C SER A 49 9.40 12.58 -10.52
N ILE A 50 8.63 13.63 -10.82
CA ILE A 50 8.48 14.20 -12.16
C ILE A 50 8.58 15.74 -12.14
N GLY A 51 8.71 16.33 -13.31
CA GLY A 51 8.70 17.78 -13.50
C GLY A 51 9.78 18.51 -12.70
N LEU A 52 9.43 19.64 -12.11
CA LEU A 52 10.36 20.47 -11.32
C LEU A 52 10.87 19.76 -10.07
N ILE A 53 10.05 18.91 -9.44
CA ILE A 53 10.48 18.15 -8.26
C ILE A 53 11.60 17.20 -8.62
N ASN A 54 11.53 16.53 -9.77
CA ASN A 54 12.60 15.64 -10.22
C ASN A 54 13.92 16.37 -10.47
N PHE A 55 13.87 17.67 -10.80
CA PHE A 55 15.07 18.48 -10.99
C PHE A 55 15.69 18.94 -9.65
N ILE A 56 14.84 19.30 -8.67
CA ILE A 56 15.27 19.85 -7.38
C ILE A 56 15.62 18.74 -6.39
N TRP A 57 14.79 17.70 -6.36
CA TRP A 57 14.90 16.58 -5.43
C TRP A 57 14.45 15.28 -6.12
N PRO A 58 15.32 14.70 -6.96
CA PRO A 58 15.00 13.45 -7.63
C PRO A 58 14.78 12.34 -6.61
N HIS A 59 13.69 11.59 -6.77
CA HIS A 59 13.45 10.39 -5.97
C HIS A 59 12.92 9.24 -6.82
N LYS A 60 13.31 8.04 -6.45
CA LYS A 60 12.80 6.78 -6.98
C LYS A 60 12.78 5.78 -5.85
N ASN A 61 11.58 5.42 -5.41
CA ASN A 61 11.39 4.49 -4.32
C ASN A 61 10.61 3.28 -4.80
N SER A 62 11.00 2.11 -4.30
CA SER A 62 10.34 0.84 -4.57
C SER A 62 10.00 0.17 -3.25
N TYR A 63 8.76 -0.30 -3.12
CA TYR A 63 8.26 -1.00 -1.94
C TYR A 63 7.60 -2.30 -2.38
N SER A 64 8.06 -3.42 -1.85
CA SER A 64 7.50 -4.74 -2.13
C SER A 64 7.04 -5.40 -0.85
N THR A 65 5.84 -5.97 -0.86
CA THR A 65 5.28 -6.65 0.30
C THR A 65 4.67 -7.98 -0.11
N ILE A 66 5.13 -9.07 0.51
CA ILE A 66 4.55 -10.41 0.43
C ILE A 66 3.74 -10.63 1.71
N TYR A 67 2.52 -11.13 1.58
CA TYR A 67 1.59 -11.30 2.69
C TYR A 67 0.76 -12.58 2.58
N ASN A 68 0.22 -13.04 3.69
CA ASN A 68 -0.74 -14.15 3.72
C ASN A 68 -2.08 -13.69 3.16
N THR A 69 -2.63 -14.40 2.18
CA THR A 69 -3.89 -14.03 1.51
C THR A 69 -5.15 -14.19 2.38
N GLU A 70 -5.08 -14.95 3.47
CA GLU A 70 -6.23 -15.19 4.35
C GLU A 70 -6.38 -14.08 5.41
N ASN A 71 -5.27 -13.66 6.02
CA ASN A 71 -5.29 -12.71 7.13
C ASN A 71 -4.55 -11.38 6.84
N PHE A 72 -3.94 -11.24 5.63
CA PHE A 72 -3.11 -10.11 5.21
C PHE A 72 -1.87 -9.88 6.10
N GLY A 73 -1.50 -10.88 6.89
CA GLY A 73 -0.31 -10.84 7.73
C GLY A 73 0.96 -10.79 6.89
N LEU A 74 1.88 -9.92 7.29
CA LEU A 74 3.16 -9.72 6.63
C LEU A 74 3.98 -11.03 6.59
N ARG A 75 4.60 -11.32 5.45
CA ARG A 75 5.61 -12.36 5.29
C ARG A 75 6.97 -11.77 4.97
N LYS A 76 7.01 -10.79 4.07
CA LYS A 76 8.22 -10.07 3.71
C LYS A 76 7.89 -8.66 3.30
N TYR A 77 8.64 -7.70 3.76
CA TYR A 77 8.61 -6.31 3.32
C TYR A 77 10.01 -5.88 2.90
N SER A 78 10.15 -5.32 1.72
CA SER A 78 11.40 -4.78 1.22
C SER A 78 11.17 -3.39 0.68
N LYS A 79 12.12 -2.50 0.91
CA LYS A 79 12.15 -1.18 0.29
C LYS A 79 13.51 -0.89 -0.30
N ASN A 80 13.50 -0.18 -1.43
CA ASN A 80 14.68 0.43 -2.04
C ASN A 80 14.38 1.91 -2.28
N ILE A 81 15.14 2.77 -1.66
CA ILE A 81 14.96 4.22 -1.60
C ILE A 81 16.14 4.90 -2.25
N GLU A 82 15.88 5.72 -3.26
CA GLU A 82 16.83 6.60 -3.92
C GLU A 82 16.27 8.02 -3.85
N GLN A 83 16.78 8.88 -2.95
CA GLN A 83 16.30 10.26 -2.74
C GLN A 83 17.48 11.23 -2.69
N GLY A 84 17.78 11.86 -3.82
CA GLY A 84 19.00 12.69 -3.94
C GLY A 84 20.25 11.86 -3.69
N ASP A 85 21.00 12.20 -2.64
CA ASP A 85 22.21 11.47 -2.23
C ASP A 85 21.92 10.35 -1.21
N PHE A 86 20.65 10.21 -0.77
CA PHE A 86 20.24 9.17 0.18
C PHE A 86 19.83 7.92 -0.57
N ASN A 87 20.52 6.80 -0.26
CA ASN A 87 20.23 5.48 -0.79
C ASN A 87 20.08 4.48 0.35
N GLN A 88 19.01 3.70 0.33
CA GLN A 88 18.73 2.72 1.37
C GLN A 88 18.03 1.50 0.78
N GLU A 89 18.51 0.31 1.13
CA GLU A 89 17.85 -0.96 0.82
C GLU A 89 17.67 -1.74 2.12
N LEU A 90 16.42 -2.05 2.47
CA LEU A 90 16.07 -2.72 3.72
C LEU A 90 15.05 -3.83 3.47
N THR A 91 15.12 -4.89 4.28
CA THR A 91 14.19 -6.01 4.21
C THR A 91 13.81 -6.48 5.62
N TRP A 92 12.52 -6.70 5.83
CA TRP A 92 11.93 -7.34 7.02
C TRP A 92 11.28 -8.65 6.59
N GLU A 93 11.50 -9.71 7.36
CA GLU A 93 10.87 -11.01 7.14
C GLU A 93 10.17 -11.50 8.41
N TYR A 94 8.98 -12.08 8.24
CA TYR A 94 8.26 -12.71 9.35
C TYR A 94 8.71 -14.17 9.47
N ASN A 95 9.36 -14.51 10.58
CA ASN A 95 9.69 -15.87 10.93
C ASN A 95 8.49 -16.51 11.66
N ILE A 96 7.89 -17.53 11.03
CA ILE A 96 6.70 -18.23 11.57
C ILE A 96 7.08 -19.04 12.82
N GLU A 97 8.24 -19.67 12.85
CA GLU A 97 8.68 -20.54 13.96
C GLU A 97 8.90 -19.72 15.24
N ASP A 98 9.53 -18.56 15.11
CA ASP A 98 9.82 -17.66 16.23
C ASP A 98 8.65 -16.70 16.54
N SER A 99 7.62 -16.62 15.69
CA SER A 99 6.58 -15.60 15.73
C SER A 99 7.15 -14.20 15.87
N ALA A 100 8.09 -13.84 15.00
CA ALA A 100 8.84 -12.61 15.08
C ALA A 100 9.10 -11.98 13.69
N LEU A 101 9.10 -10.65 13.64
CA LEU A 101 9.70 -9.89 12.54
C LEU A 101 11.22 -9.84 12.74
N VAL A 102 11.93 -10.15 11.69
CA VAL A 102 13.41 -10.12 11.64
C VAL A 102 13.84 -9.01 10.70
N PHE A 103 14.68 -8.12 11.21
CA PHE A 103 15.33 -7.06 10.46
C PHE A 103 16.82 -7.05 10.86
N ASP A 104 17.70 -7.28 9.91
CA ASP A 104 19.10 -7.63 10.16
C ASP A 104 19.17 -8.80 11.17
N ASP A 105 19.82 -8.63 12.30
CA ASP A 105 19.88 -9.62 13.39
C ASP A 105 18.86 -9.32 14.52
N ILE A 106 18.03 -8.29 14.35
CA ILE A 106 17.06 -7.87 15.37
C ILE A 106 15.76 -8.65 15.19
N LYS A 107 15.32 -9.35 16.23
CA LYS A 107 14.04 -10.05 16.27
C LYS A 107 13.05 -9.31 17.16
N THR A 108 11.90 -8.93 16.59
CA THR A 108 10.78 -8.33 17.32
C THR A 108 9.61 -9.30 17.35
N THR A 109 9.31 -9.85 18.53
CA THR A 109 8.16 -10.77 18.69
C THR A 109 6.86 -10.07 18.32
N THR A 110 6.08 -10.71 17.45
CA THR A 110 4.81 -10.19 16.96
C THR A 110 3.86 -11.33 16.57
N ILE A 111 2.63 -10.97 16.19
CA ILE A 111 1.60 -11.95 15.82
C ILE A 111 1.61 -12.21 14.30
N ASP A 112 1.17 -13.39 13.89
CA ASP A 112 1.10 -13.83 12.48
C ASP A 112 0.25 -12.90 11.59
N SER A 113 -0.73 -12.20 12.17
CA SER A 113 -1.59 -11.27 11.47
C SER A 113 -1.10 -9.82 11.47
N ILE A 114 0.17 -9.59 11.86
CA ILE A 114 0.77 -8.24 11.78
C ILE A 114 0.77 -7.75 10.35
N GLN A 115 0.38 -6.52 10.11
CA GLN A 115 0.23 -5.92 8.80
C GLN A 115 1.22 -4.78 8.60
N THR A 116 1.34 -4.30 7.37
CA THR A 116 1.99 -3.03 7.02
C THR A 116 0.94 -2.09 6.44
N ILE A 117 1.31 -0.85 6.18
CA ILE A 117 0.47 0.09 5.41
C ILE A 117 0.08 -0.52 4.06
N PHE A 118 1.00 -1.20 3.39
CA PHE A 118 0.76 -1.80 2.08
C PHE A 118 -0.22 -2.97 2.14
N THR A 119 -0.15 -3.81 3.18
CA THR A 119 -1.12 -4.89 3.34
C THR A 119 -2.50 -4.38 3.78
N LEU A 120 -2.59 -3.23 4.48
CA LEU A 120 -3.86 -2.53 4.70
C LEU A 120 -4.45 -2.04 3.38
N LEU A 121 -3.64 -1.48 2.46
CA LEU A 121 -4.10 -1.08 1.12
C LEU A 121 -4.53 -2.28 0.28
N ALA A 122 -3.85 -3.42 0.40
CA ALA A 122 -4.31 -4.67 -0.20
C ALA A 122 -5.66 -5.09 0.39
N ARG A 123 -5.80 -5.10 1.71
CA ARG A 123 -7.03 -5.50 2.42
C ARG A 123 -8.24 -4.67 2.00
N VAL A 124 -8.14 -3.34 1.91
CA VAL A 124 -9.24 -2.47 1.51
C VAL A 124 -9.72 -2.73 0.08
N SER A 125 -8.86 -3.28 -0.77
CA SER A 125 -9.19 -3.69 -2.14
C SER A 125 -9.90 -5.05 -2.22
N PHE A 126 -9.99 -5.83 -1.14
CA PHE A 126 -10.60 -7.16 -1.15
C PHE A 126 -11.82 -7.26 -0.24
N GLU A 127 -11.77 -6.69 0.95
CA GLU A 127 -12.81 -6.87 1.96
C GLU A 127 -13.95 -5.84 1.81
N SER A 128 -15.15 -6.21 2.28
CA SER A 128 -16.31 -5.33 2.28
C SER A 128 -16.19 -4.24 3.35
N TYR A 129 -16.90 -3.13 3.16
CA TYR A 129 -16.94 -2.03 4.14
C TYR A 129 -17.49 -2.50 5.50
N ASP A 130 -18.51 -3.38 5.53
CA ASP A 130 -19.10 -3.92 6.75
C ASP A 130 -18.07 -4.68 7.61
N TYR A 131 -17.06 -5.29 6.96
CA TYR A 131 -15.99 -5.99 7.66
C TYR A 131 -14.88 -5.04 8.11
N LEU A 132 -14.58 -4.03 7.31
CA LEU A 132 -13.45 -3.12 7.53
C LEU A 132 -13.76 -2.02 8.53
N ASP A 133 -15.02 -1.51 8.49
CA ASP A 133 -15.40 -0.32 9.25
C ASP A 133 -15.19 -0.52 10.75
N THR A 134 -14.51 0.42 11.36
CA THR A 134 -14.22 0.49 12.81
C THR A 134 -13.30 -0.61 13.37
N LYS A 135 -12.96 -1.65 12.59
CA LYS A 135 -12.10 -2.75 13.05
C LYS A 135 -10.64 -2.32 13.12
N TRP A 136 -10.01 -2.61 14.25
CA TRP A 136 -8.59 -2.40 14.44
C TRP A 136 -7.75 -3.56 13.95
N PHE A 137 -6.70 -3.25 13.20
CA PHE A 137 -5.70 -4.18 12.71
C PHE A 137 -4.34 -3.86 13.32
N PRO A 138 -3.57 -4.86 13.75
CA PRO A 138 -2.20 -4.65 14.20
C PRO A 138 -1.32 -4.31 12.98
N VAL A 139 -0.51 -3.26 13.11
CA VAL A 139 0.36 -2.77 12.05
C VAL A 139 1.76 -2.62 12.58
N ASP A 140 2.74 -3.08 11.82
CA ASP A 140 4.15 -2.74 12.00
C ASP A 140 4.58 -1.78 10.89
N HIS A 141 5.29 -0.75 11.27
CA HIS A 141 6.02 0.10 10.36
C HIS A 141 7.47 0.16 10.82
N GLU A 142 8.31 -0.60 10.12
CA GLU A 142 9.76 -0.60 10.32
C GLU A 142 10.17 -0.82 11.79
N SER A 143 9.61 -1.87 12.40
CA SER A 143 9.76 -2.26 13.80
C SER A 143 9.08 -1.33 14.81
N CYS A 144 8.20 -0.45 14.34
CA CYS A 144 7.35 0.37 15.19
C CYS A 144 5.92 -0.17 15.18
N GLY A 145 5.37 -0.46 16.36
CA GLY A 145 4.01 -0.97 16.50
C GLY A 145 2.94 0.12 16.40
N TYR A 146 1.96 -0.13 15.55
CA TYR A 146 0.77 0.70 15.36
C TYR A 146 -0.51 -0.15 15.42
N LYS A 147 -1.64 0.54 15.51
CA LYS A 147 -2.97 0.01 15.18
C LYS A 147 -3.56 0.85 14.07
N GLY A 148 -4.05 0.19 13.02
CA GLY A 148 -4.74 0.83 11.92
C GLY A 148 -6.22 0.46 11.90
N ARG A 149 -7.10 1.39 11.50
CA ARG A 149 -8.50 1.09 11.21
C ARG A 149 -9.01 1.94 10.07
N PHE A 150 -9.92 1.36 9.31
CA PHE A 150 -10.73 2.11 8.35
C PHE A 150 -12.01 2.60 9.02
N LEU A 151 -12.36 3.83 8.72
CA LEU A 151 -13.65 4.43 9.08
C LEU A 151 -14.35 4.80 7.77
N TRP A 152 -15.40 4.07 7.45
CA TRP A 152 -16.24 4.40 6.30
C TRP A 152 -16.95 5.73 6.56
N SER A 153 -16.85 6.67 5.63
CA SER A 153 -17.45 8.00 5.75
C SER A 153 -18.73 8.08 4.95
N ASP A 154 -18.66 7.76 3.66
CA ASP A 154 -19.77 7.88 2.72
C ASP A 154 -19.47 7.13 1.40
N THR A 155 -20.41 7.21 0.47
CA THR A 155 -20.22 6.76 -0.92
C THR A 155 -20.33 7.97 -1.84
N VAL A 156 -19.25 8.29 -2.56
CA VAL A 156 -19.16 9.49 -3.41
C VAL A 156 -18.71 9.13 -4.83
N ARG A 157 -18.93 10.07 -5.78
CA ARG A 157 -18.36 9.98 -7.12
C ARG A 157 -17.01 10.67 -7.16
N VAL A 158 -16.04 10.01 -7.79
CA VAL A 158 -14.68 10.52 -8.00
C VAL A 158 -14.43 10.58 -9.51
N SER A 159 -14.03 11.74 -10.01
CA SER A 159 -13.62 11.91 -11.42
C SER A 159 -12.21 11.34 -11.61
N ALA A 160 -12.09 10.25 -12.35
CA ALA A 160 -10.84 9.63 -12.73
C ALA A 160 -11.02 8.83 -14.03
N LEU A 161 -9.94 8.53 -14.76
CA LEU A 161 -10.00 7.75 -16.01
C LEU A 161 -11.03 8.30 -17.02
N ASN A 162 -11.18 9.63 -17.09
CA ASN A 162 -12.16 10.35 -17.92
C ASN A 162 -13.65 9.97 -17.65
N LYS A 163 -13.96 9.49 -16.46
CA LYS A 163 -15.33 9.13 -16.03
C LYS A 163 -15.55 9.40 -14.55
N GLU A 164 -16.84 9.44 -14.16
CA GLU A 164 -17.25 9.48 -12.76
C GLU A 164 -17.35 8.05 -12.21
N ILE A 165 -16.56 7.73 -11.19
CA ILE A 165 -16.51 6.42 -10.58
C ILE A 165 -17.12 6.49 -9.19
N LEU A 166 -18.08 5.61 -8.89
CA LEU A 166 -18.68 5.51 -7.57
C LEU A 166 -17.72 4.80 -6.63
N CYS A 167 -17.37 5.44 -5.51
CA CYS A 167 -16.38 4.97 -4.55
C CYS A 167 -16.93 4.96 -3.14
N ASP A 168 -16.56 3.96 -2.37
CA ASP A 168 -16.63 4.00 -0.92
C ASP A 168 -15.42 4.80 -0.41
N HIS A 169 -15.68 5.78 0.44
CA HIS A 169 -14.70 6.69 1.00
C HIS A 169 -14.40 6.33 2.44
N TYR A 170 -13.11 6.10 2.72
CA TYR A 170 -12.60 5.74 4.04
C TYR A 170 -11.60 6.76 4.56
N ARG A 171 -11.65 7.01 5.86
CA ARG A 171 -10.52 7.54 6.61
C ARG A 171 -9.70 6.39 7.18
N LEU A 172 -8.38 6.43 7.05
CA LEU A 172 -7.47 5.49 7.70
C LEU A 172 -6.85 6.16 8.93
N ASP A 173 -7.24 5.69 10.11
CA ASP A 173 -6.60 6.07 11.37
C ASP A 173 -5.41 5.14 11.62
N LEU A 174 -4.30 5.72 12.05
CA LEU A 174 -3.13 5.02 12.57
C LEU A 174 -2.81 5.57 13.95
N ILE A 175 -2.64 4.69 14.91
CA ILE A 175 -2.29 5.05 16.30
C ILE A 175 -1.05 4.26 16.69
N LYS A 176 0.00 4.95 17.08
CA LYS A 176 1.22 4.36 17.61
C LYS A 176 0.95 3.69 18.97
N VAL A 177 1.32 2.41 19.10
CA VAL A 177 1.03 1.62 20.31
C VAL A 177 2.16 1.74 21.32
N ASP A 178 3.41 1.71 20.86
CA ASP A 178 4.59 1.78 21.73
C ASP A 178 5.48 2.95 21.28
N LYS A 179 5.48 4.02 22.09
CA LYS A 179 6.24 5.24 21.78
C LYS A 179 7.72 5.15 22.17
N GLU A 180 8.07 4.24 23.08
CA GLU A 180 9.43 4.20 23.66
C GLU A 180 10.39 3.30 22.87
N LYS A 181 9.87 2.33 22.11
CA LYS A 181 10.69 1.33 21.39
C LYS A 181 10.85 1.60 19.89
N CYS A 182 10.39 2.73 19.43
CA CYS A 182 10.31 3.01 18.03
C CYS A 182 11.50 3.82 17.54
N ASN A 183 12.39 3.22 16.78
CA ASN A 183 13.46 3.90 16.08
C ASN A 183 13.06 4.15 14.63
N MET A 184 12.74 5.41 14.29
CA MET A 184 12.34 5.83 12.93
C MET A 184 13.54 6.18 12.04
N GLU A 185 14.78 5.89 12.46
CA GLU A 185 15.98 6.21 11.68
C GLU A 185 16.00 5.54 10.29
N ASN A 186 15.26 4.45 10.15
CA ASN A 186 15.15 3.71 8.90
C ASN A 186 13.97 4.18 8.03
N SER A 187 13.11 5.06 8.53
CA SER A 187 11.96 5.52 7.76
C SER A 187 12.37 6.55 6.71
N ASP A 188 11.86 6.39 5.50
CA ASP A 188 12.01 7.41 4.48
C ASP A 188 10.97 8.52 4.65
N TYR A 189 11.29 9.70 4.08
CA TYR A 189 10.45 10.89 4.22
C TYR A 189 8.98 10.68 3.85
N PHE A 190 8.69 9.87 2.83
CA PHE A 190 7.32 9.62 2.40
C PHE A 190 6.56 8.78 3.44
N MET A 191 7.16 7.69 3.89
CA MET A 191 6.55 6.80 4.87
C MET A 191 6.42 7.43 6.25
N GLU A 192 7.41 8.22 6.68
CA GLU A 192 7.34 8.99 7.93
C GLU A 192 6.10 9.89 7.97
N ASN A 193 5.84 10.62 6.87
CA ASN A 193 4.65 11.47 6.77
C ASN A 193 3.34 10.67 6.69
N ILE A 194 3.35 9.45 6.12
CA ILE A 194 2.16 8.60 6.11
C ILE A 194 1.81 8.14 7.53
N VAL A 195 2.77 7.80 8.38
CA VAL A 195 2.50 7.26 9.72
C VAL A 195 2.42 8.33 10.82
N ASP A 196 2.71 9.59 10.50
CA ASP A 196 2.66 10.70 11.47
C ASP A 196 1.26 10.84 12.10
N ASP A 197 1.20 11.02 13.42
CA ASP A 197 -0.05 11.09 14.19
C ASP A 197 -0.97 12.24 13.74
N ASN A 198 -0.41 13.33 13.17
CA ASN A 198 -1.15 14.49 12.70
C ASN A 198 -1.61 14.36 11.23
N SER A 199 -1.23 13.31 10.55
CA SER A 199 -1.62 13.09 9.14
C SER A 199 -3.04 12.59 9.02
N VAL A 200 -3.83 13.23 8.14
CA VAL A 200 -5.17 12.77 7.76
C VAL A 200 -5.05 11.95 6.47
N ARG A 201 -5.42 10.69 6.54
CA ARG A 201 -5.32 9.73 5.45
C ARG A 201 -6.71 9.35 4.97
N GLN A 202 -6.94 9.47 3.68
CA GLN A 202 -8.24 9.15 3.06
C GLN A 202 -8.03 8.28 1.83
N ILE A 203 -8.95 7.35 1.59
CA ILE A 203 -8.87 6.38 0.50
C ILE A 203 -10.27 6.26 -0.11
N TRP A 204 -10.36 6.30 -1.44
CA TRP A 204 -11.58 6.10 -2.21
C TRP A 204 -11.44 4.83 -3.03
N VAL A 205 -12.26 3.85 -2.71
CA VAL A 205 -12.23 2.51 -3.31
C VAL A 205 -13.45 2.33 -4.20
N GLU A 206 -13.24 1.92 -5.43
CA GLU A 206 -14.29 1.68 -6.40
C GLU A 206 -15.34 0.70 -5.86
N LYS A 207 -16.62 1.10 -5.92
CA LYS A 207 -17.74 0.32 -5.42
C LYS A 207 -18.23 -0.69 -6.45
N ASN A 208 -17.34 -1.58 -6.86
CA ASN A 208 -17.64 -2.71 -7.75
C ASN A 208 -16.79 -3.92 -7.37
N ASN A 209 -16.84 -4.97 -8.19
CA ASN A 209 -16.08 -6.21 -7.93
C ASN A 209 -14.56 -6.03 -8.02
N ASN A 210 -14.07 -5.02 -8.73
CA ASN A 210 -12.63 -4.80 -8.89
C ASN A 210 -12.00 -4.10 -7.67
N LYS A 211 -12.80 -3.31 -6.93
CA LYS A 211 -12.38 -2.60 -5.70
C LYS A 211 -11.01 -1.92 -5.81
N ARG A 212 -10.78 -1.23 -6.94
CA ARG A 212 -9.54 -0.47 -7.14
C ARG A 212 -9.51 0.74 -6.23
N ILE A 213 -8.34 1.12 -5.79
CA ILE A 213 -8.13 2.41 -5.13
C ILE A 213 -8.14 3.47 -6.24
N ILE A 214 -9.17 4.29 -6.32
CA ILE A 214 -9.32 5.32 -7.35
C ILE A 214 -8.57 6.59 -6.97
N LYS A 215 -8.60 6.92 -5.68
CA LYS A 215 -7.91 8.08 -5.11
C LYS A 215 -7.42 7.74 -3.71
N ALA A 216 -6.25 8.26 -3.36
CA ALA A 216 -5.76 8.32 -1.98
C ALA A 216 -5.27 9.73 -1.68
N SER A 217 -5.40 10.18 -0.45
CA SER A 217 -4.82 11.45 -0.02
C SER A 217 -4.21 11.35 1.37
N VAL A 218 -3.10 12.06 1.57
CA VAL A 218 -2.47 12.26 2.86
C VAL A 218 -2.29 13.75 3.05
N LYS A 219 -2.84 14.30 4.13
CA LYS A 219 -2.66 15.70 4.48
C LYS A 219 -1.53 15.82 5.47
N VAL A 220 -0.42 16.40 5.03
CA VAL A 220 0.81 16.56 5.79
C VAL A 220 1.02 18.05 6.06
N TYR A 221 1.13 18.46 7.33
CA TYR A 221 1.27 19.87 7.74
C TYR A 221 0.26 20.83 7.08
N GLY A 222 -0.95 20.33 6.83
CA GLY A 222 -2.00 21.12 6.15
C GLY A 222 -1.98 21.06 4.63
N PHE A 223 -0.97 20.42 4.01
CA PHE A 223 -0.83 20.28 2.56
C PHE A 223 -1.34 18.90 2.09
N PRO A 224 -2.34 18.87 1.19
CA PRO A 224 -2.82 17.60 0.66
C PRO A 224 -1.87 17.10 -0.44
N LEU A 225 -1.33 15.89 -0.25
CA LEU A 225 -0.81 15.07 -1.32
C LEU A 225 -1.92 14.15 -1.79
N GLU A 226 -2.24 14.17 -3.07
CA GLU A 226 -3.28 13.35 -3.65
C GLU A 226 -2.73 12.44 -4.73
N ALA A 227 -3.01 11.14 -4.64
CA ALA A 227 -2.75 10.16 -5.67
C ALA A 227 -4.08 9.82 -6.37
N ILE A 228 -4.15 9.95 -7.69
CA ILE A 228 -5.33 9.63 -8.50
C ILE A 228 -4.89 8.65 -9.60
N ILE A 229 -5.69 7.60 -9.82
CA ILE A 229 -5.46 6.63 -10.89
C ILE A 229 -5.58 7.31 -12.25
N VAL A 230 -4.60 7.09 -13.15
CA VAL A 230 -4.53 7.73 -14.47
C VAL A 230 -4.65 6.74 -15.62
N ASN A 231 -4.21 5.48 -15.43
CA ASN A 231 -4.39 4.39 -16.38
C ASN A 231 -4.31 3.01 -15.68
N GLU A 232 -4.64 1.98 -16.44
CA GLU A 232 -4.62 0.55 -16.07
C GLU A 232 -3.53 -0.18 -16.86
#